data_91d016ff56543582cc5a4282ab8909a7
#
_entry.id   91d016ff56543582cc5a4282ab8909a7
#
_cell.length_a   1.000
_cell.length_b   1.000
_cell.length_c   1.000
_cell.angle_alpha   90.00
_cell.angle_beta   90.00
_cell.angle_gamma   90.00
#
_symmetry.space_group_name_H-M   'P 1'
#
loop_
_entity.id
_entity.type
_entity.pdbx_description
1 polymer ?
#
loop_
_entity_poly.entity_id
_entity_poly.type
_entity_poly.pdbx_seq_one_letter_code
_entity_poly.pdbx_strand_id
1 'polypeptide(L)'
;MNMRTTRARVTTGAVAALAAGALALGASPASAAASDGYVSGSGTFYDDFGDEGNLSTSSHSTSNATCFWQIILYAEGVKESDGTLYDKSDIDGEFGPNTKYATKQLQRAWGLTQDGIVGKRTFGAADEKWNASTGAGELEYRAYSSNASTRYKLRYHGSRYYFDIYRAANGKYRFFHNNKWMYASYNGTGCAS
;
A
#
# COMPACT_ATOMS: atom_id res chain seq x y z
N MET A 1 -44.15 -35.41 44.39
CA MET A 1 -44.15 -34.88 45.77
C MET A 1 -43.61 -33.47 45.73
N ASN A 2 -44.52 -32.55 46.03
CA ASN A 2 -44.34 -31.08 46.02
C ASN A 2 -43.23 -30.57 46.93
N MET A 3 -42.65 -29.42 46.58
CA MET A 3 -42.59 -28.16 47.31
C MET A 3 -41.56 -27.23 46.64
N ARG A 4 -41.98 -26.20 45.99
CA ARG A 4 -42.39 -24.83 46.35
C ARG A 4 -41.46 -24.09 47.29
N THR A 5 -41.13 -22.90 46.76
CA THR A 5 -40.87 -21.60 47.42
C THR A 5 -39.42 -21.36 47.83
N THR A 6 -38.82 -20.20 47.69
CA THR A 6 -39.35 -18.84 47.87
C THR A 6 -38.41 -17.80 47.24
N ARG A 7 -39.00 -16.75 46.72
CA ARG A 7 -38.32 -15.52 46.27
C ARG A 7 -37.73 -14.79 47.48
N ALA A 8 -36.50 -14.29 47.34
CA ALA A 8 -36.04 -13.15 48.13
C ALA A 8 -35.50 -12.06 47.19
N ARG A 9 -36.22 -10.95 47.12
CA ARG A 9 -35.74 -9.67 46.59
C ARG A 9 -34.90 -9.03 47.68
N VAL A 10 -33.69 -8.57 47.34
CA VAL A 10 -32.98 -7.57 48.11
C VAL A 10 -32.59 -6.44 47.14
N THR A 11 -33.02 -5.30 47.55
CA THR A 11 -32.90 -3.99 46.92
C THR A 11 -31.57 -3.33 47.22
N THR A 12 -31.09 -2.58 46.25
CA THR A 12 -30.45 -1.25 46.36
C THR A 12 -29.06 -1.15 46.97
N GLY A 13 -28.11 -0.77 46.13
CA GLY A 13 -26.84 -0.22 46.52
C GLY A 13 -26.18 0.41 45.28
N ALA A 14 -26.54 1.66 44.96
CA ALA A 14 -25.84 2.43 43.97
C ALA A 14 -24.46 2.84 44.51
N VAL A 15 -23.40 2.28 43.94
CA VAL A 15 -22.04 2.82 44.08
C VAL A 15 -21.66 3.41 42.73
N ALA A 16 -21.67 4.72 42.65
CA ALA A 16 -21.11 5.44 41.54
C ALA A 16 -19.57 5.34 41.60
N ALA A 17 -19.00 4.43 40.87
CA ALA A 17 -17.57 4.41 40.60
C ALA A 17 -17.32 5.39 39.40
N LEU A 18 -16.77 6.54 39.72
CA LEU A 18 -16.15 7.45 38.75
C LEU A 18 -14.92 6.74 38.17
N ALA A 19 -15.11 6.02 37.07
CA ALA A 19 -14.02 5.58 36.25
C ALA A 19 -13.50 6.82 35.48
N ALA A 20 -12.41 7.42 35.97
CA ALA A 20 -11.60 8.33 35.22
C ALA A 20 -11.00 7.52 34.03
N GLY A 21 -11.70 7.52 32.91
CA GLY A 21 -11.20 7.02 31.64
C GLY A 21 -10.03 7.90 31.21
N ALA A 22 -8.82 7.42 31.42
CA ALA A 22 -7.67 7.93 30.71
C ALA A 22 -7.94 7.68 29.22
N LEU A 23 -8.33 8.73 28.51
CA LEU A 23 -8.25 8.79 27.05
C LEU A 23 -6.76 8.73 26.72
N ALA A 24 -6.23 7.51 26.60
CA ALA A 24 -5.04 7.30 25.81
C ALA A 24 -5.45 7.71 24.40
N LEU A 25 -5.16 8.97 24.06
CA LEU A 25 -5.04 9.40 22.68
C LEU A 25 -3.87 8.58 22.12
N GLY A 26 -4.19 7.35 21.70
CA GLY A 26 -3.32 6.61 20.80
C GLY A 26 -3.16 7.51 19.58
N ALA A 27 -2.02 8.17 19.47
CA ALA A 27 -1.61 8.74 18.21
C ALA A 27 -1.61 7.54 17.25
N SER A 28 -2.66 7.40 16.47
CA SER A 28 -2.61 6.57 15.28
C SER A 28 -1.36 7.01 14.53
N PRO A 29 -0.46 6.11 14.12
CA PRO A 29 0.61 6.49 13.22
C PRO A 29 -0.03 7.29 12.10
N ALA A 30 0.58 8.43 11.75
CA ALA A 30 0.07 9.28 10.70
C ALA A 30 -0.02 8.40 9.44
N SER A 31 -1.24 7.99 9.13
CA SER A 31 -1.58 7.19 7.98
C SER A 31 -1.21 8.03 6.74
N ALA A 32 -0.42 7.48 5.86
CA ALA A 32 -0.15 8.08 4.58
C ALA A 32 -1.46 8.10 3.78
N ALA A 33 -1.89 9.25 3.33
CA ALA A 33 -3.12 9.37 2.58
C ALA A 33 -2.83 10.03 1.22
N ALA A 34 -3.60 9.70 0.19
CA ALA A 34 -3.52 10.35 -1.11
C ALA A 34 -3.62 11.88 -1.02
N SER A 35 -4.22 12.41 0.06
CA SER A 35 -4.25 13.84 0.38
C SER A 35 -2.87 14.46 0.52
N ASP A 36 -1.84 13.69 0.84
CA ASP A 36 -0.45 14.17 0.95
C ASP A 36 0.23 14.33 -0.41
N GLY A 37 -0.46 13.91 -1.49
CA GLY A 37 -0.02 14.05 -2.88
C GLY A 37 1.07 13.06 -3.30
N TYR A 38 1.39 12.07 -2.47
CA TYR A 38 2.46 11.10 -2.72
C TYR A 38 2.08 9.74 -2.14
N VAL A 39 2.62 8.65 -2.73
CA VAL A 39 2.73 7.37 -2.05
C VAL A 39 3.73 7.57 -0.92
N SER A 40 3.30 7.32 0.30
CA SER A 40 4.07 7.66 1.49
C SER A 40 3.75 6.72 2.65
N GLY A 41 4.54 6.78 3.72
CA GLY A 41 4.30 5.98 4.90
C GLY A 41 5.12 6.43 6.10
N SER A 42 4.77 5.85 7.25
CA SER A 42 5.43 6.12 8.53
C SER A 42 5.47 4.86 9.39
N GLY A 43 6.45 4.74 10.27
CA GLY A 43 6.57 3.54 11.12
C GLY A 43 7.06 2.32 10.36
N THR A 44 6.29 1.25 10.38
CA THR A 44 6.56 -0.01 9.67
C THR A 44 6.48 0.20 8.16
N PHE A 45 7.28 -0.54 7.39
CA PHE A 45 7.29 -0.41 5.92
C PHE A 45 6.22 -1.30 5.25
N TYR A 46 5.66 -2.24 6.00
CA TYR A 46 4.81 -3.32 5.50
C TYR A 46 3.31 -3.04 5.67
N ASP A 47 2.96 -1.79 5.87
CA ASP A 47 1.59 -1.26 5.97
C ASP A 47 1.49 0.18 5.42
N ASP A 48 2.55 0.64 4.74
CA ASP A 48 2.61 2.00 4.20
C ASP A 48 1.64 2.21 3.01
N PHE A 49 1.37 1.16 2.21
CA PHE A 49 0.56 1.29 1.00
C PHE A 49 -0.94 1.00 1.24
N GLY A 50 -1.29 0.53 2.43
CA GLY A 50 -2.66 0.10 2.75
C GLY A 50 -3.68 1.23 2.88
N ASP A 51 -3.29 2.49 2.89
CA ASP A 51 -4.16 3.66 3.00
C ASP A 51 -4.03 4.65 1.83
N GLU A 52 -3.27 4.28 0.80
CA GLU A 52 -3.02 5.07 -0.40
C GLU A 52 -4.27 5.34 -1.24
N GLY A 53 -4.18 6.36 -2.10
CA GLY A 53 -5.25 6.77 -2.99
C GLY A 53 -5.46 5.86 -4.19
N ASN A 54 -6.55 6.09 -4.90
CA ASN A 54 -6.88 5.27 -6.05
C ASN A 54 -6.12 5.71 -7.31
N LEU A 55 -5.58 4.72 -8.05
CA LEU A 55 -5.15 4.88 -9.44
C LEU A 55 -6.13 4.13 -10.36
N SER A 56 -6.58 4.79 -11.39
CA SER A 56 -7.49 4.21 -12.38
C SER A 56 -7.50 5.05 -13.65
N THR A 57 -8.25 4.63 -14.65
CA THR A 57 -8.47 5.42 -15.88
C THR A 57 -9.16 6.78 -15.64
N SER A 58 -9.67 7.04 -14.43
CA SER A 58 -10.37 8.29 -14.06
C SER A 58 -9.83 8.97 -12.81
N SER A 59 -8.87 8.34 -12.12
CA SER A 59 -8.26 8.89 -10.91
C SER A 59 -6.75 8.78 -11.01
N HIS A 60 -6.05 9.91 -10.93
CA HIS A 60 -4.58 10.01 -11.07
C HIS A 60 -4.05 9.24 -12.28
N SER A 61 -4.84 9.27 -13.39
CA SER A 61 -4.58 8.49 -14.59
C SER A 61 -3.26 8.84 -15.26
N THR A 62 -2.77 10.06 -15.09
CA THR A 62 -1.43 10.47 -15.54
C THR A 62 -0.67 11.00 -14.35
N SER A 63 0.25 10.16 -13.80
CA SER A 63 0.99 10.54 -12.59
C SER A 63 2.24 9.68 -12.38
N ASN A 64 3.17 10.18 -11.56
CA ASN A 64 4.32 9.39 -11.13
C ASN A 64 3.90 8.23 -10.20
N ALA A 65 2.77 8.33 -9.49
CA ALA A 65 2.23 7.20 -8.71
C ALA A 65 1.75 6.09 -9.65
N THR A 66 1.14 6.44 -10.78
CA THR A 66 0.81 5.47 -11.85
C THR A 66 2.06 4.81 -12.42
N CYS A 67 3.11 5.60 -12.68
CA CYS A 67 4.40 5.07 -13.13
C CYS A 67 4.98 4.07 -12.10
N PHE A 68 4.95 4.40 -10.82
CA PHE A 68 5.39 3.51 -9.75
C PHE A 68 4.60 2.19 -9.75
N TRP A 69 3.29 2.26 -9.94
CA TRP A 69 2.44 1.07 -10.09
C TRP A 69 2.80 0.24 -11.33
N GLN A 70 3.06 0.88 -12.44
CA GLN A 70 3.48 0.21 -13.69
C GLN A 70 4.82 -0.53 -13.53
N ILE A 71 5.75 0.01 -12.74
CA ILE A 71 6.99 -0.70 -12.39
C ILE A 71 6.68 -1.97 -11.57
N ILE A 72 5.69 -1.93 -10.69
CA ILE A 72 5.21 -3.11 -9.96
C ILE A 72 4.63 -4.15 -10.94
N LEU A 73 3.75 -3.74 -11.87
CA LEU A 73 3.20 -4.64 -12.90
C LEU A 73 4.31 -5.31 -13.72
N TYR A 74 5.31 -4.54 -14.13
CA TYR A 74 6.49 -5.05 -14.82
C TYR A 74 7.27 -6.06 -13.96
N ALA A 75 7.51 -5.73 -12.68
CA ALA A 75 8.24 -6.61 -11.78
C ALA A 75 7.49 -7.92 -11.50
N GLU A 76 6.18 -7.89 -11.46
CA GLU A 76 5.32 -9.07 -11.34
C GLU A 76 5.26 -9.89 -12.63
N GLY A 77 5.62 -9.30 -13.78
CA GLY A 77 5.60 -9.99 -15.07
C GLY A 77 4.19 -10.36 -15.50
N VAL A 78 3.23 -9.52 -15.21
CA VAL A 78 1.83 -9.72 -15.64
C VAL A 78 1.71 -9.64 -17.16
N LYS A 79 0.62 -10.21 -17.69
CA LYS A 79 0.35 -10.17 -19.12
C LYS A 79 -0.57 -9.00 -19.48
N GLU A 80 -0.38 -8.50 -20.66
CA GLU A 80 -1.23 -7.57 -21.34
C GLU A 80 -2.41 -8.24 -22.05
N SER A 81 -3.30 -7.44 -22.62
CA SER A 81 -4.52 -7.97 -23.27
C SER A 81 -4.23 -8.76 -24.55
N ASP A 82 -3.11 -8.52 -25.21
CA ASP A 82 -2.66 -9.27 -26.39
C ASP A 82 -1.86 -10.54 -26.04
N GLY A 83 -1.63 -10.79 -24.75
CA GLY A 83 -0.90 -11.93 -24.22
C GLY A 83 0.60 -11.73 -24.08
N THR A 84 1.16 -10.60 -24.50
CA THR A 84 2.55 -10.23 -24.25
C THR A 84 2.77 -9.91 -22.78
N LEU A 85 4.01 -9.83 -22.35
CA LEU A 85 4.33 -9.42 -20.99
C LEU A 85 4.38 -7.91 -20.89
N TYR A 86 3.83 -7.38 -19.81
CA TYR A 86 4.01 -5.99 -19.44
C TYR A 86 5.50 -5.66 -19.38
N ASP A 87 5.97 -4.70 -20.14
CA ASP A 87 7.39 -4.43 -20.29
C ASP A 87 7.75 -2.96 -19.97
N LYS A 88 9.02 -2.61 -20.20
CA LYS A 88 9.49 -1.27 -19.86
C LYS A 88 8.88 -0.16 -20.73
N SER A 89 8.42 -0.48 -21.92
CA SER A 89 7.77 0.50 -22.81
C SER A 89 6.36 0.86 -22.33
N ASP A 90 5.76 0.01 -21.48
CA ASP A 90 4.44 0.25 -20.88
C ASP A 90 4.51 1.15 -19.65
N ILE A 91 5.73 1.46 -19.17
CA ILE A 91 5.94 2.34 -18.01
C ILE A 91 5.98 3.79 -18.50
N ASP A 92 4.82 4.34 -18.79
CA ASP A 92 4.63 5.67 -19.36
C ASP A 92 3.98 6.69 -18.38
N GLY A 93 3.55 6.21 -17.21
CA GLY A 93 2.85 7.02 -16.21
C GLY A 93 1.39 7.27 -16.54
N GLU A 94 0.83 6.62 -17.58
CA GLU A 94 -0.57 6.73 -17.98
C GLU A 94 -1.36 5.46 -17.60
N PHE A 95 -2.38 5.61 -16.77
CA PHE A 95 -3.28 4.52 -16.41
C PHE A 95 -4.32 4.29 -17.51
N GLY A 96 -3.85 3.77 -18.63
CA GLY A 96 -4.67 3.44 -19.79
C GLY A 96 -5.39 2.10 -19.68
N PRO A 97 -6.10 1.68 -20.76
CA PRO A 97 -6.78 0.39 -20.83
C PRO A 97 -5.84 -0.80 -20.59
N ASN A 98 -4.61 -0.74 -21.07
CA ASN A 98 -3.60 -1.76 -20.90
C ASN A 98 -3.18 -1.91 -19.43
N THR A 99 -2.83 -0.80 -18.76
CA THR A 99 -2.52 -0.77 -17.33
C THR A 99 -3.69 -1.28 -16.50
N LYS A 100 -4.94 -0.92 -16.85
CA LYS A 100 -6.14 -1.44 -16.21
C LYS A 100 -6.26 -2.95 -16.37
N TYR A 101 -6.02 -3.47 -17.56
CA TYR A 101 -6.07 -4.92 -17.81
C TYR A 101 -4.99 -5.66 -16.99
N ALA A 102 -3.74 -5.21 -17.06
CA ALA A 102 -2.63 -5.76 -16.31
C ALA A 102 -2.89 -5.73 -14.78
N THR A 103 -3.47 -4.63 -14.27
CA THR A 103 -3.90 -4.52 -12.88
C THR A 103 -4.91 -5.62 -12.51
N LYS A 104 -5.91 -5.88 -13.35
CA LYS A 104 -6.87 -6.97 -13.13
C LYS A 104 -6.20 -8.34 -13.08
N GLN A 105 -5.21 -8.59 -13.93
CA GLN A 105 -4.46 -9.85 -13.91
C GLN A 105 -3.68 -10.00 -12.59
N LEU A 106 -3.06 -8.95 -12.12
CA LEU A 106 -2.34 -8.97 -10.85
C LEU A 106 -3.30 -9.16 -9.66
N GLN A 107 -4.41 -8.41 -9.64
CA GLN A 107 -5.46 -8.60 -8.63
C GLN A 107 -5.96 -10.05 -8.60
N ARG A 108 -6.13 -10.68 -9.78
CA ARG A 108 -6.49 -12.09 -9.86
C ARG A 108 -5.43 -12.99 -9.25
N ALA A 109 -4.15 -12.75 -9.57
CA ALA A 109 -3.03 -13.53 -9.05
C ALA A 109 -2.93 -13.44 -7.51
N TRP A 110 -3.23 -12.26 -6.96
CA TRP A 110 -3.25 -12.00 -5.52
C TRP A 110 -4.57 -12.36 -4.82
N GLY A 111 -5.56 -12.91 -5.53
CA GLY A 111 -6.87 -13.28 -4.96
C GLY A 111 -7.75 -12.09 -4.57
N LEU A 112 -7.51 -10.93 -5.17
CA LEU A 112 -8.26 -9.70 -4.94
C LEU A 112 -9.42 -9.54 -5.93
N THR A 113 -10.33 -8.60 -5.65
CA THR A 113 -11.39 -8.19 -6.58
C THR A 113 -10.78 -7.60 -7.85
N GLN A 114 -11.14 -8.14 -9.02
CA GLN A 114 -10.58 -7.76 -10.33
C GLN A 114 -11.30 -6.55 -10.94
N ASP A 115 -11.31 -5.41 -10.25
CA ASP A 115 -11.94 -4.18 -10.72
C ASP A 115 -11.02 -3.33 -11.62
N GLY A 116 -9.70 -3.57 -11.55
CA GLY A 116 -8.69 -2.82 -12.28
C GLY A 116 -8.49 -1.42 -11.70
N ILE A 117 -8.78 -1.24 -10.42
CA ILE A 117 -8.52 -0.03 -9.65
C ILE A 117 -7.44 -0.36 -8.61
N VAL A 118 -6.40 0.45 -8.56
CA VAL A 118 -5.36 0.34 -7.54
C VAL A 118 -5.81 1.18 -6.35
N GLY A 119 -6.59 0.59 -5.49
CA GLY A 119 -7.00 1.20 -4.22
C GLY A 119 -6.26 0.58 -3.05
N LYS A 120 -6.67 0.93 -1.84
CA LYS A 120 -6.04 0.51 -0.57
C LYS A 120 -5.70 -0.98 -0.49
N ARG A 121 -6.62 -1.85 -0.93
CA ARG A 121 -6.41 -3.32 -0.88
C ARG A 121 -5.38 -3.78 -1.90
N THR A 122 -5.36 -3.18 -3.08
CA THR A 122 -4.43 -3.54 -4.15
C THR A 122 -3.05 -2.98 -3.88
N PHE A 123 -2.96 -1.73 -3.40
CA PHE A 123 -1.69 -1.16 -2.96
C PHE A 123 -1.14 -1.88 -1.72
N GLY A 124 -1.98 -2.15 -0.70
CA GLY A 124 -1.53 -2.82 0.51
C GLY A 124 -1.05 -4.25 0.29
N ALA A 125 -1.51 -4.93 -0.78
CA ALA A 125 -0.93 -6.21 -1.15
C ALA A 125 0.50 -6.09 -1.71
N ALA A 126 0.90 -4.90 -2.18
CA ALA A 126 2.22 -4.65 -2.73
C ALA A 126 3.29 -4.30 -1.67
N ASP A 127 2.94 -4.18 -0.40
CA ASP A 127 3.91 -3.89 0.67
C ASP A 127 3.95 -4.97 1.76
N GLU A 128 3.38 -6.14 1.51
CA GLU A 128 3.54 -7.28 2.41
C GLU A 128 5.02 -7.62 2.63
N LYS A 129 5.35 -7.97 3.86
CA LYS A 129 6.74 -8.27 4.22
C LYS A 129 7.27 -9.48 3.48
N TRP A 130 8.30 -9.28 2.68
CA TRP A 130 8.98 -10.36 1.99
C TRP A 130 9.64 -11.35 2.96
N ASN A 131 9.45 -12.64 2.72
CA ASN A 131 10.01 -13.71 3.51
C ASN A 131 10.98 -14.55 2.65
N ALA A 132 12.26 -14.44 2.92
CA ALA A 132 13.32 -15.12 2.17
C ALA A 132 13.21 -16.65 2.19
N SER A 133 12.57 -17.23 3.22
CA SER A 133 12.44 -18.70 3.34
C SER A 133 11.33 -19.26 2.46
N THR A 134 10.29 -18.47 2.20
CA THR A 134 9.12 -18.89 1.42
C THR A 134 9.06 -18.21 0.04
N GLY A 135 9.82 -17.14 -0.17
CA GLY A 135 9.73 -16.28 -1.36
C GLY A 135 8.41 -15.55 -1.48
N ALA A 136 7.67 -15.41 -0.36
CA ALA A 136 6.37 -14.74 -0.32
C ALA A 136 6.51 -13.33 0.26
N GLY A 137 5.57 -12.45 -0.12
CA GLY A 137 5.60 -11.03 0.22
C GLY A 137 6.49 -10.24 -0.75
N GLU A 138 6.31 -8.95 -0.81
CA GLU A 138 6.88 -8.10 -1.86
C GLU A 138 7.97 -7.16 -1.34
N LEU A 139 7.88 -6.69 -0.09
CA LEU A 139 8.75 -5.63 0.40
C LEU A 139 9.77 -6.10 1.43
N GLU A 140 11.05 -5.81 1.16
CA GLU A 140 12.17 -6.11 2.03
C GLU A 140 12.90 -4.82 2.45
N TYR A 141 13.11 -4.63 3.75
CA TYR A 141 14.01 -3.57 4.24
C TYR A 141 15.46 -3.96 4.02
N ARG A 142 16.25 -3.07 3.41
CA ARG A 142 17.65 -3.33 3.04
C ARG A 142 18.66 -2.53 3.85
N ALA A 143 18.44 -1.23 4.00
CA ALA A 143 19.43 -0.37 4.62
C ALA A 143 18.88 0.99 5.09
N TYR A 144 19.57 1.59 6.05
CA TYR A 144 19.40 2.97 6.49
C TYR A 144 20.50 3.86 5.93
N SER A 145 20.15 5.10 5.61
CA SER A 145 21.11 6.15 5.20
C SER A 145 20.85 7.43 5.99
N SER A 146 21.91 8.18 6.29
CA SER A 146 21.81 9.52 6.87
C SER A 146 21.23 10.55 5.89
N ASN A 147 21.24 10.27 4.58
CA ASN A 147 20.66 11.14 3.58
C ASN A 147 19.15 11.17 3.70
N ALA A 148 18.56 12.37 3.84
CA ALA A 148 17.13 12.54 4.07
C ALA A 148 16.26 12.03 2.89
N SER A 149 16.72 12.15 1.64
CA SER A 149 15.96 11.75 0.47
C SER A 149 16.03 10.25 0.13
N THR A 150 16.98 9.53 0.74
CA THR A 150 17.18 8.09 0.56
C THR A 150 17.33 7.40 1.92
N ARG A 151 16.53 7.84 2.91
CA ARG A 151 16.68 7.45 4.32
C ARG A 151 16.59 5.94 4.50
N TYR A 152 15.59 5.30 3.90
CA TYR A 152 15.36 3.87 4.03
C TYR A 152 15.38 3.24 2.65
N LYS A 153 16.34 2.35 2.42
CA LYS A 153 16.39 1.54 1.21
C LYS A 153 15.55 0.29 1.41
N LEU A 154 14.64 0.07 0.48
CA LEU A 154 13.79 -1.10 0.44
C LEU A 154 13.97 -1.78 -0.93
N ARG A 155 13.60 -3.04 -1.00
CA ARG A 155 13.55 -3.81 -2.25
C ARG A 155 12.16 -4.38 -2.42
N TYR A 156 11.58 -4.12 -3.57
CA TYR A 156 10.38 -4.80 -4.01
C TYR A 156 10.77 -6.10 -4.73
N HIS A 157 10.18 -7.22 -4.31
CA HIS A 157 10.35 -8.54 -4.90
C HIS A 157 9.11 -8.90 -5.71
N GLY A 158 9.12 -8.63 -6.99
CA GLY A 158 8.08 -9.12 -7.88
C GLY A 158 8.33 -10.59 -8.28
N SER A 159 7.33 -11.21 -8.81
CA SER A 159 7.40 -12.63 -9.25
C SER A 159 8.45 -12.86 -10.35
N ARG A 160 8.83 -11.83 -11.09
CA ARG A 160 9.80 -11.93 -12.18
C ARG A 160 11.06 -11.09 -11.98
N TYR A 161 10.93 -9.89 -11.44
CA TYR A 161 12.03 -8.97 -11.22
C TYR A 161 11.95 -8.33 -9.84
N TYR A 162 13.08 -7.85 -9.34
CA TYR A 162 13.12 -6.98 -8.18
C TYR A 162 13.59 -5.57 -8.59
N PHE A 163 13.23 -4.58 -7.80
CA PHE A 163 13.76 -3.22 -7.93
C PHE A 163 13.89 -2.55 -6.56
N ASP A 164 14.83 -1.60 -6.48
CA ASP A 164 15.03 -0.86 -5.25
C ASP A 164 14.17 0.41 -5.23
N ILE A 165 13.57 0.68 -4.08
CA ILE A 165 12.83 1.90 -3.78
C ILE A 165 13.38 2.53 -2.51
N TYR A 166 13.09 3.81 -2.30
CA TYR A 166 13.51 4.52 -1.10
C TYR A 166 12.32 5.20 -0.44
N ARG A 167 12.19 5.05 0.88
CA ARG A 167 11.34 5.93 1.68
C ARG A 167 12.22 7.05 2.24
N ALA A 168 11.92 8.29 1.88
CA ALA A 168 12.61 9.48 2.37
C ALA A 168 12.28 9.74 3.85
N ALA A 169 13.03 10.63 4.52
CA ALA A 169 12.79 10.99 5.92
C ALA A 169 11.41 11.61 6.18
N ASN A 170 10.81 12.19 5.16
CA ASN A 170 9.44 12.74 5.20
C ASN A 170 8.35 11.71 4.83
N GLY A 171 8.69 10.44 4.79
CA GLY A 171 7.77 9.35 4.48
C GLY A 171 7.55 9.06 3.00
N LYS A 172 7.86 9.98 2.09
CA LYS A 172 7.54 9.85 0.67
C LYS A 172 8.41 8.81 -0.03
N TYR A 173 7.78 8.00 -0.89
CA TYR A 173 8.47 6.99 -1.66
C TYR A 173 9.09 7.54 -2.94
N ARG A 174 10.27 7.00 -3.28
CA ARG A 174 11.04 7.32 -4.49
C ARG A 174 11.42 6.04 -5.21
N PHE A 175 11.41 6.12 -6.51
CA PHE A 175 11.81 5.05 -7.43
C PHE A 175 12.69 5.59 -8.56
N PHE A 176 13.40 4.70 -9.23
CA PHE A 176 14.28 5.05 -10.34
C PHE A 176 13.64 4.62 -11.66
N HIS A 177 13.48 5.54 -12.60
CA HIS A 177 12.99 5.28 -13.93
C HIS A 177 13.57 6.29 -14.91
N ASN A 178 13.88 5.87 -16.16
CA ASN A 178 14.46 6.72 -17.21
C ASN A 178 15.66 7.55 -16.73
N ASN A 179 16.61 6.91 -16.03
CA ASN A 179 17.81 7.54 -15.46
C ASN A 179 17.53 8.68 -14.46
N LYS A 180 16.34 8.74 -13.90
CA LYS A 180 15.95 9.76 -12.91
C LYS A 180 15.40 9.13 -11.64
N TRP A 181 15.67 9.75 -10.50
CA TRP A 181 14.98 9.48 -9.24
C TRP A 181 13.73 10.35 -9.14
N MET A 182 12.58 9.72 -9.03
CA MET A 182 11.28 10.41 -8.92
C MET A 182 10.59 10.05 -7.62
N TYR A 183 9.79 11.00 -7.11
CA TYR A 183 8.81 10.68 -6.07
C TYR A 183 7.57 10.07 -6.71
N ALA A 184 6.98 9.07 -6.06
CA ALA A 184 5.69 8.48 -6.44
C ALA A 184 4.55 9.45 -6.10
N SER A 185 4.45 10.53 -6.87
CA SER A 185 3.50 11.64 -6.68
C SER A 185 2.22 11.40 -7.47
N TYR A 186 1.08 11.66 -6.85
CA TYR A 186 -0.25 11.63 -7.51
C TYR A 186 -0.46 12.79 -8.48
N ASN A 187 0.30 13.88 -8.33
CA ASN A 187 0.18 15.10 -9.14
C ASN A 187 1.39 15.35 -10.07
N GLY A 188 2.44 14.55 -9.95
CA GLY A 188 3.65 14.68 -10.78
C GLY A 188 3.55 13.83 -12.04
N THR A 189 4.05 14.34 -13.17
CA THR A 189 3.98 13.68 -14.50
C THR A 189 5.34 13.44 -15.13
N GLY A 190 6.43 13.47 -14.34
CA GLY A 190 7.80 13.34 -14.85
C GLY A 190 8.16 11.97 -15.45
N CYS A 191 7.29 10.98 -15.32
CA CYS A 191 7.45 9.66 -15.92
C CYS A 191 7.15 9.66 -17.42
N ALA A 192 6.20 10.48 -17.85
CA ALA A 192 5.75 10.59 -19.24
C ALA A 192 6.70 11.40 -20.13
N SER A 193 7.91 11.76 -19.66
CA SER A 193 8.87 12.62 -20.37
C SER A 193 10.19 11.92 -20.65
#